data_b71249eb5bf3690b2cb66fe381b55a78
#
_entry.id   b71249eb5bf3690b2cb66fe381b55a78
#
_cell.length_a   1.000
_cell.length_b   1.000
_cell.length_c   1.000
_cell.angle_alpha   90.00
_cell.angle_beta   90.00
_cell.angle_gamma   90.00
#
_symmetry.space_group_name_H-M   'P 1'
#
loop_
_entity.id
_entity.type
_entity.pdbx_description
1 polymer ?
#
loop_
_entity_poly.entity_id
_entity_poly.type
_entity_poly.pdbx_seq_one_letter_code
_entity_poly.pdbx_strand_id
1 'polypeptide(L)'
;MIGKAKSISHGINDIRYITGESRNKKHPERIFHVGDNLLPPGLDATGIWDSMRLTLEKSKRVKNSVIRIEVSPAPEHTKDFTIDDWQRLWDDFTDEFDNIELLDKNGKTYSPKTALKGSKGTVWLHLESKSGIPHLHGAFCRIDERGNINNDHDIHLRAQRAAERVALKRGWTTAAEVRETNIGQVNRDCMETLQSMESWSWDEYVARLRSKGYEFWELRDNKKILRGYVLKKGNARYKASELGRGRNLMATKLESTWKKLHAAPKTRTVSTQPAAGKSIPTTPRTIPVHAQGTAPVPQYTGYRPGTSPYHIDIDGESRRFFIPDEALDVFNDEFDYRETANSRELTDMAAALIVGLLDTPAVPS
;
A
#
# COMPACT_ATOMS: atom_id res chain seq x y z
N MET A 1 3.76 8.51 4.76
CA MET A 1 4.47 7.98 5.97
C MET A 1 4.72 6.49 5.82
N ILE A 2 5.85 5.96 6.29
CA ILE A 2 6.19 4.53 6.28
C ILE A 2 6.33 4.05 7.72
N GLY A 3 5.73 2.91 8.05
CA GLY A 3 5.89 2.21 9.32
C GLY A 3 6.50 0.82 9.11
N LYS A 4 7.48 0.45 9.92
CA LYS A 4 8.08 -0.88 9.95
C LYS A 4 8.13 -1.38 11.38
N ALA A 5 7.90 -2.67 11.58
CA ALA A 5 8.09 -3.32 12.86
C ALA A 5 8.61 -4.74 12.69
N LYS A 6 9.36 -5.19 13.68
CA LYS A 6 9.82 -6.57 13.83
C LYS A 6 10.08 -6.89 15.29
N SER A 7 9.95 -8.15 15.66
CA SER A 7 10.41 -8.63 16.96
C SER A 7 11.87 -9.13 16.86
N ILE A 8 12.67 -8.82 17.87
CA ILE A 8 14.11 -9.12 17.91
C ILE A 8 14.52 -9.76 19.24
N SER A 9 15.57 -10.57 19.22
CA SER A 9 16.11 -11.26 20.42
C SER A 9 17.30 -10.54 21.08
N HIS A 10 17.92 -9.57 20.40
CA HIS A 10 19.11 -8.85 20.84
C HIS A 10 18.80 -7.43 21.30
N GLY A 11 17.86 -7.28 22.26
CA GLY A 11 17.30 -6.00 22.68
C GLY A 11 18.32 -4.94 23.09
N ILE A 12 19.35 -5.30 23.90
CA ILE A 12 20.38 -4.35 24.32
C ILE A 12 21.13 -3.71 23.14
N ASN A 13 21.45 -4.48 22.10
CA ASN A 13 22.16 -3.94 20.94
C ASN A 13 21.29 -3.00 20.14
N ASP A 14 19.99 -3.27 20.06
CA ASP A 14 19.03 -2.39 19.42
C ASP A 14 18.85 -1.10 20.21
N ILE A 15 18.69 -1.19 21.53
CA ILE A 15 18.57 -0.02 22.41
C ILE A 15 19.81 0.85 22.29
N ARG A 16 21.02 0.31 22.37
CA ARG A 16 22.26 1.08 22.13
C ARG A 16 22.32 1.73 20.76
N TYR A 17 21.76 1.07 19.74
CA TYR A 17 21.69 1.66 18.41
C TYR A 17 20.75 2.86 18.38
N ILE A 18 19.56 2.75 18.94
CA ILE A 18 18.56 3.82 18.89
C ILE A 18 18.89 5.00 19.82
N THR A 19 19.56 4.76 20.96
CA THR A 19 20.02 5.80 21.89
C THR A 19 21.28 6.53 21.42
N GLY A 20 21.94 6.01 20.36
CA GLY A 20 23.21 6.56 19.89
C GLY A 20 24.46 6.05 20.61
N GLU A 21 24.31 5.17 21.60
CA GLU A 21 25.42 4.61 22.41
C GLU A 21 26.16 3.46 21.72
N SER A 22 25.75 3.08 20.51
CA SER A 22 26.47 2.07 19.72
C SER A 22 27.82 2.60 19.26
N ARG A 23 28.89 1.81 19.42
CA ARG A 23 30.26 2.16 19.00
C ARG A 23 30.39 2.49 17.50
N ASN A 24 29.45 2.05 16.68
CA ASN A 24 29.46 2.26 15.25
C ASN A 24 28.69 3.52 14.80
N LYS A 25 28.13 4.29 15.75
CA LYS A 25 27.42 5.53 15.44
C LYS A 25 28.40 6.65 15.10
N LYS A 26 28.24 7.24 13.91
CA LYS A 26 29.08 8.33 13.41
C LYS A 26 28.66 9.71 13.95
N HIS A 27 27.36 9.88 14.18
CA HIS A 27 26.74 11.17 14.51
C HIS A 27 25.72 11.03 15.64
N PRO A 28 26.16 10.66 16.88
CA PRO A 28 25.23 10.53 18.01
C PRO A 28 24.56 11.87 18.38
N GLU A 29 25.19 13.00 18.07
CA GLU A 29 24.65 14.35 18.28
C GLU A 29 23.42 14.66 17.41
N ARG A 30 23.07 13.80 16.47
CA ARG A 30 21.89 13.89 15.61
C ARG A 30 20.79 12.90 16.01
N ILE A 31 20.88 12.39 17.24
CA ILE A 31 19.92 11.46 17.83
C ILE A 31 19.33 12.13 19.06
N PHE A 32 18.02 12.23 19.14
CA PHE A 32 17.31 12.94 20.18
C PHE A 32 16.32 12.02 20.88
N HIS A 33 16.32 12.06 22.20
CA HIS A 33 15.28 11.39 22.98
C HIS A 33 13.93 12.07 22.74
N VAL A 34 12.89 11.26 22.50
CA VAL A 34 11.53 11.73 22.25
C VAL A 34 10.63 11.40 23.42
N GLY A 35 10.73 10.19 23.97
CA GLY A 35 9.93 9.81 25.13
C GLY A 35 10.18 8.39 25.61
N ASP A 36 9.79 8.16 26.83
CA ASP A 36 9.84 6.84 27.48
C ASP A 36 8.42 6.41 27.89
N ASN A 37 8.18 5.12 27.84
CA ASN A 37 6.94 4.52 28.31
C ASN A 37 7.23 3.55 29.46
N LEU A 38 6.66 3.80 30.63
CA LEU A 38 6.80 2.97 31.83
C LEU A 38 8.26 2.69 32.25
N LEU A 39 9.17 3.59 31.92
CA LEU A 39 10.57 3.56 32.31
C LEU A 39 10.85 4.72 33.27
N PRO A 40 11.75 4.54 34.27
CA PRO A 40 12.28 5.66 35.04
C PRO A 40 13.00 6.66 34.11
N PRO A 41 12.92 7.96 34.38
CA PRO A 41 13.58 8.96 33.56
C PRO A 41 15.11 8.88 33.67
N GLY A 42 15.82 9.28 32.62
CA GLY A 42 17.28 9.44 32.60
C GLY A 42 18.09 8.14 32.57
N LEU A 43 17.50 7.01 32.18
CA LEU A 43 18.22 5.77 31.98
C LEU A 43 19.06 5.81 30.70
N ASP A 44 20.28 5.27 30.79
CA ASP A 44 21.08 4.91 29.63
C ASP A 44 20.57 3.61 28.96
N ALA A 45 21.16 3.20 27.86
CA ALA A 45 20.74 1.98 27.14
C ALA A 45 20.79 0.73 28.02
N THR A 46 21.74 0.66 28.94
CA THR A 46 21.88 -0.48 29.85
C THR A 46 20.76 -0.47 30.90
N GLY A 47 20.48 0.68 31.51
CA GLY A 47 19.39 0.83 32.48
C GLY A 47 18.00 0.56 31.85
N ILE A 48 17.77 1.03 30.61
CA ILE A 48 16.55 0.72 29.86
C ILE A 48 16.42 -0.80 29.66
N TRP A 49 17.48 -1.45 29.19
CA TRP A 49 17.47 -2.89 28.96
C TRP A 49 17.26 -3.68 30.26
N ASP A 50 17.95 -3.32 31.34
CA ASP A 50 17.79 -3.99 32.62
C ASP A 50 16.38 -3.86 33.19
N SER A 51 15.77 -2.67 33.03
CA SER A 51 14.37 -2.47 33.38
C SER A 51 13.42 -3.36 32.56
N MET A 52 13.65 -3.49 31.25
CA MET A 52 12.87 -4.41 30.39
C MET A 52 13.08 -5.87 30.77
N ARG A 53 14.31 -6.28 31.09
CA ARG A 53 14.64 -7.65 31.51
C ARG A 53 13.82 -8.12 32.70
N LEU A 54 13.63 -7.25 33.70
CA LEU A 54 12.79 -7.55 34.86
C LEU A 54 11.36 -7.90 34.47
N THR A 55 10.81 -7.25 33.43
CA THR A 55 9.48 -7.57 32.92
C THR A 55 9.50 -8.88 32.11
N LEU A 56 10.58 -9.16 31.36
CA LEU A 56 10.72 -10.37 30.56
C LEU A 56 10.79 -11.65 31.42
N GLU A 57 11.23 -11.57 32.68
CA GLU A 57 11.24 -12.70 33.61
C GLU A 57 9.84 -13.24 33.90
N LYS A 58 8.78 -12.43 33.68
CA LYS A 58 7.38 -12.85 33.82
C LYS A 58 6.96 -13.92 32.82
N SER A 59 7.71 -14.11 31.71
CA SER A 59 7.40 -15.15 30.73
C SER A 59 8.66 -15.73 30.04
N LYS A 60 8.95 -16.99 30.33
CA LYS A 60 10.06 -17.75 29.71
C LYS A 60 9.79 -18.20 28.26
N ARG A 61 8.56 -17.96 27.73
CA ARG A 61 8.16 -18.43 26.41
C ARG A 61 8.61 -17.51 25.28
N VAL A 62 8.97 -16.25 25.59
CA VAL A 62 9.29 -15.23 24.60
C VAL A 62 10.76 -15.33 24.20
N LYS A 63 11.03 -15.74 22.96
CA LYS A 63 12.37 -15.76 22.38
C LYS A 63 12.82 -14.39 21.89
N ASN A 64 11.94 -13.70 21.14
CA ASN A 64 12.14 -12.33 20.70
C ASN A 64 11.59 -11.40 21.78
N SER A 65 12.46 -10.70 22.46
CA SER A 65 12.15 -9.97 23.70
C SER A 65 11.69 -8.53 23.45
N VAL A 66 12.05 -7.95 22.32
CA VAL A 66 11.79 -6.56 21.99
C VAL A 66 11.04 -6.43 20.67
N ILE A 67 10.05 -5.56 20.62
CA ILE A 67 9.43 -5.07 19.40
C ILE A 67 10.15 -3.77 19.02
N ARG A 68 10.87 -3.83 17.91
CA ARG A 68 11.48 -2.67 17.27
C ARG A 68 10.51 -2.08 16.26
N ILE A 69 10.32 -0.78 16.32
CA ILE A 69 9.48 0.00 15.40
C ILE A 69 10.30 1.13 14.77
N GLU A 70 10.05 1.40 13.51
CA GLU A 70 10.59 2.52 12.77
C GLU A 70 9.44 3.26 12.08
N VAL A 71 9.35 4.58 12.29
CA VAL A 71 8.33 5.44 11.68
C VAL A 71 9.01 6.56 10.91
N SER A 72 8.81 6.60 9.60
CA SER A 72 9.40 7.58 8.70
C SER A 72 8.30 8.36 7.98
N PRO A 73 7.93 9.55 8.44
CA PRO A 73 7.11 10.48 7.68
C PRO A 73 7.89 11.03 6.48
N ALA A 74 7.21 11.59 5.50
CA ALA A 74 7.87 12.30 4.43
C ALA A 74 8.40 13.66 4.96
N PRO A 75 9.60 14.11 4.54
CA PRO A 75 10.26 15.30 5.09
C PRO A 75 9.42 16.58 4.99
N GLU A 76 8.61 16.71 3.94
CA GLU A 76 7.72 17.85 3.73
C GLU A 76 6.67 18.02 4.83
N HIS A 77 6.30 16.94 5.53
CA HIS A 77 5.31 16.98 6.60
C HIS A 77 5.89 17.28 7.99
N THR A 78 7.20 17.22 8.13
CA THR A 78 7.88 17.33 9.45
C THR A 78 8.97 18.38 9.48
N LYS A 79 8.99 19.27 8.51
CA LYS A 79 10.04 20.27 8.32
C LYS A 79 10.25 21.16 9.56
N ASP A 80 9.14 21.53 10.22
CA ASP A 80 9.14 22.44 11.36
C ASP A 80 8.76 21.73 12.68
N PHE A 81 8.89 20.39 12.74
CA PHE A 81 8.53 19.63 13.92
C PHE A 81 9.48 19.90 15.09
N THR A 82 8.88 20.19 16.22
CA THR A 82 9.53 20.15 17.54
C THR A 82 9.59 18.72 18.08
N ILE A 83 10.31 18.48 19.17
CA ILE A 83 10.31 17.17 19.85
C ILE A 83 8.90 16.78 20.32
N ASP A 84 8.09 17.73 20.78
CA ASP A 84 6.70 17.49 21.17
C ASP A 84 5.83 17.07 19.99
N ASP A 85 6.10 17.59 18.78
CA ASP A 85 5.40 17.16 17.56
C ASP A 85 5.76 15.72 17.18
N TRP A 86 7.03 15.34 17.36
CA TRP A 86 7.49 13.97 17.17
C TRP A 86 6.88 13.02 18.20
N GLN A 87 6.75 13.46 19.46
CA GLN A 87 6.06 12.69 20.49
C GLN A 87 4.58 12.48 20.12
N ARG A 88 3.87 13.54 19.72
CA ARG A 88 2.47 13.43 19.28
C ARG A 88 2.31 12.50 18.05
N LEU A 89 3.26 12.55 17.12
CA LEU A 89 3.25 11.62 15.98
C LEU A 89 3.43 10.17 16.43
N TRP A 90 4.31 9.94 17.40
CA TRP A 90 4.53 8.62 17.97
C TRP A 90 3.29 8.11 18.70
N ASP A 91 2.63 8.96 19.48
CA ASP A 91 1.42 8.60 20.21
C ASP A 91 0.27 8.24 19.25
N ASP A 92 0.06 9.02 18.20
CA ASP A 92 -0.91 8.70 17.16
C ASP A 92 -0.60 7.36 16.49
N PHE A 93 0.68 7.10 16.20
CA PHE A 93 1.09 5.86 15.57
C PHE A 93 0.87 4.65 16.48
N THR A 94 1.24 4.74 17.76
CA THR A 94 1.06 3.64 18.71
C THR A 94 -0.39 3.37 19.01
N ASP A 95 -1.24 4.40 19.04
CA ASP A 95 -2.70 4.24 19.16
C ASP A 95 -3.28 3.43 18.00
N GLU A 96 -2.90 3.78 16.76
CA GLU A 96 -3.35 3.01 15.60
C GLU A 96 -2.74 1.60 15.60
N PHE A 97 -1.46 1.47 15.94
CA PHE A 97 -0.77 0.18 15.96
C PHE A 97 -1.44 -0.78 16.94
N ASP A 98 -1.75 -0.33 18.15
CA ASP A 98 -2.39 -1.15 19.18
C ASP A 98 -3.83 -1.53 18.81
N ASN A 99 -4.55 -0.68 18.07
CA ASN A 99 -5.94 -0.90 17.68
C ASN A 99 -6.13 -1.75 16.42
N ILE A 100 -5.07 -2.08 15.68
CA ILE A 100 -5.18 -2.92 14.49
C ILE A 100 -5.31 -4.40 14.88
N GLU A 101 -6.27 -5.06 14.28
CA GLU A 101 -6.38 -6.51 14.21
C GLU A 101 -6.09 -6.97 12.77
N LEU A 102 -5.35 -8.07 12.63
CA LEU A 102 -5.14 -8.67 11.32
C LEU A 102 -6.06 -9.89 11.18
N LEU A 103 -6.81 -9.90 10.08
CA LEU A 103 -7.79 -10.93 9.78
C LEU A 103 -7.29 -11.81 8.63
N ASP A 104 -7.62 -13.09 8.67
CA ASP A 104 -7.39 -14.01 7.56
C ASP A 104 -8.47 -13.81 6.46
N LYS A 105 -8.35 -14.57 5.37
CA LYS A 105 -9.31 -14.54 4.25
C LYS A 105 -10.76 -14.90 4.62
N ASN A 106 -10.96 -15.48 5.80
CA ASN A 106 -12.29 -15.87 6.31
C ASN A 106 -12.80 -14.86 7.36
N GLY A 107 -12.15 -13.72 7.54
CA GLY A 107 -12.52 -12.71 8.54
C GLY A 107 -12.15 -13.07 9.98
N LYS A 108 -11.43 -14.18 10.21
CA LYS A 108 -11.01 -14.59 11.54
C LYS A 108 -9.73 -13.85 11.94
N THR A 109 -9.73 -13.26 13.12
CA THR A 109 -8.56 -12.63 13.71
C THR A 109 -7.45 -13.66 13.93
N TYR A 110 -6.30 -13.46 13.27
CA TYR A 110 -5.10 -14.26 13.48
C TYR A 110 -3.97 -13.48 14.18
N SER A 111 -4.02 -12.16 14.14
CA SER A 111 -3.12 -11.29 14.91
C SER A 111 -3.98 -10.26 15.66
N PRO A 112 -4.27 -10.50 16.96
CA PRO A 112 -5.11 -9.64 17.78
C PRO A 112 -4.42 -8.31 18.09
N LYS A 113 -5.18 -7.38 18.64
CA LYS A 113 -4.68 -6.08 19.16
C LYS A 113 -3.46 -6.29 20.05
N THR A 114 -2.59 -5.28 20.06
CA THR A 114 -1.44 -5.19 20.96
C THR A 114 -1.71 -4.16 22.08
N ALA A 115 -0.80 -4.07 23.03
CA ALA A 115 -0.85 -3.13 24.13
C ALA A 115 0.55 -2.58 24.39
N LEU A 116 1.17 -1.93 23.38
CA LEU A 116 2.50 -1.34 23.52
C LEU A 116 2.53 -0.26 24.59
N LYS A 117 1.42 0.49 24.74
CA LYS A 117 1.29 1.47 25.84
C LYS A 117 1.35 0.84 27.25
N GLY A 118 1.09 -0.46 27.36
CA GLY A 118 1.27 -1.22 28.61
C GLY A 118 2.66 -1.83 28.78
N SER A 119 3.56 -1.66 27.83
CA SER A 119 4.90 -2.23 27.79
C SER A 119 5.96 -1.15 28.05
N LYS A 120 7.03 -1.49 28.76
CA LYS A 120 8.20 -0.62 28.85
C LYS A 120 8.80 -0.36 27.49
N GLY A 121 9.12 0.89 27.19
CA GLY A 121 9.66 1.28 25.89
C GLY A 121 10.30 2.63 25.87
N THR A 122 11.11 2.90 24.87
CA THR A 122 11.78 4.17 24.63
C THR A 122 11.74 4.54 23.15
N VAL A 123 11.70 5.83 22.85
CA VAL A 123 11.54 6.37 21.49
C VAL A 123 12.57 7.46 21.25
N TRP A 124 13.24 7.37 20.11
CA TRP A 124 14.31 8.26 19.71
C TRP A 124 14.14 8.73 18.27
N LEU A 125 14.42 10.00 18.02
CA LEU A 125 14.46 10.62 16.70
C LEU A 125 15.86 10.55 16.13
N HIS A 126 16.00 10.01 14.93
CA HIS A 126 17.25 9.99 14.17
C HIS A 126 17.17 10.96 13.00
N LEU A 127 18.10 11.90 12.94
CA LEU A 127 18.31 12.83 11.81
C LEU A 127 19.47 12.40 10.92
N GLU A 128 20.09 11.26 11.19
CA GLU A 128 21.31 10.74 10.56
C GLU A 128 21.05 9.57 9.60
N SER A 129 20.06 9.60 8.76
CA SER A 129 19.86 8.53 7.78
C SER A 129 20.70 8.76 6.52
N LYS A 130 21.06 7.68 5.81
CA LYS A 130 21.70 7.78 4.49
C LYS A 130 20.86 8.54 3.47
N SER A 131 19.55 8.54 3.65
CA SER A 131 18.59 9.27 2.80
C SER A 131 18.33 10.69 3.28
N GLY A 132 18.87 11.10 4.44
CA GLY A 132 18.58 12.39 5.06
C GLY A 132 17.16 12.52 5.61
N ILE A 133 16.38 11.43 5.66
CA ILE A 133 14.99 11.44 6.13
C ILE A 133 14.96 11.26 7.65
N PRO A 134 14.40 12.23 8.41
CA PRO A 134 14.14 12.08 9.83
C PRO A 134 13.22 10.89 10.10
N HIS A 135 13.50 10.12 11.14
CA HIS A 135 12.67 8.97 11.48
C HIS A 135 12.74 8.63 12.96
N LEU A 136 11.63 8.12 13.49
CA LEU A 136 11.55 7.63 14.85
C LEU A 136 11.95 6.16 14.92
N HIS A 137 12.71 5.82 15.95
CA HIS A 137 12.95 4.45 16.38
C HIS A 137 12.34 4.23 17.76
N GLY A 138 11.52 3.20 17.89
CA GLY A 138 10.98 2.72 19.16
C GLY A 138 11.47 1.31 19.47
N ALA A 139 11.81 1.06 20.73
CA ALA A 139 12.07 -0.28 21.25
C ALA A 139 11.16 -0.53 22.44
N PHE A 140 10.32 -1.55 22.36
CA PHE A 140 9.34 -1.89 23.38
C PHE A 140 9.51 -3.31 23.85
N CYS A 141 9.42 -3.52 25.17
CA CYS A 141 9.35 -4.85 25.73
C CYS A 141 8.16 -5.60 25.14
N ARG A 142 8.38 -6.82 24.67
CA ARG A 142 7.31 -7.64 24.09
C ARG A 142 6.30 -8.12 25.12
N ILE A 143 6.66 -8.09 26.40
CA ILE A 143 5.78 -8.41 27.52
C ILE A 143 5.36 -7.11 28.19
N ASP A 144 4.05 -6.93 28.40
CA ASP A 144 3.54 -5.79 29.14
C ASP A 144 3.75 -5.94 30.67
N GLU A 145 3.48 -4.87 31.43
CA GLU A 145 3.62 -4.87 32.88
C GLU A 145 2.67 -5.86 33.57
N ARG A 146 1.63 -6.33 32.91
CA ARG A 146 0.70 -7.36 33.42
C ARG A 146 1.13 -8.78 33.07
N GLY A 147 2.22 -8.95 32.30
CA GLY A 147 2.73 -10.26 31.88
C GLY A 147 2.09 -10.79 30.58
N ASN A 148 1.26 -9.99 29.87
CA ASN A 148 0.71 -10.37 28.59
C ASN A 148 1.76 -10.23 27.48
N ILE A 149 1.72 -11.12 26.50
CA ILE A 149 2.64 -11.10 25.36
C ILE A 149 2.01 -10.36 24.20
N ASN A 150 2.62 -9.27 23.76
CA ASN A 150 2.23 -8.61 22.53
C ASN A 150 2.48 -9.51 21.33
N ASN A 151 1.44 -9.71 20.51
CA ASN A 151 1.50 -10.55 19.33
C ASN A 151 2.41 -9.93 18.27
N ASP A 152 3.37 -10.72 17.75
CA ASP A 152 4.31 -10.29 16.70
C ASP A 152 4.08 -10.96 15.36
N HIS A 153 2.99 -11.71 15.20
CA HIS A 153 2.64 -12.33 13.92
C HIS A 153 2.25 -11.25 12.91
N ASP A 154 2.94 -11.23 11.78
CA ASP A 154 2.79 -10.22 10.73
C ASP A 154 2.84 -8.76 11.23
N ILE A 155 3.64 -8.54 12.26
CA ILE A 155 3.78 -7.24 12.91
C ILE A 155 4.19 -6.11 11.93
N HIS A 156 4.88 -6.47 10.85
CA HIS A 156 5.25 -5.55 9.79
C HIS A 156 4.02 -4.99 9.04
N LEU A 157 2.99 -5.83 8.79
CA LEU A 157 1.74 -5.38 8.18
C LEU A 157 0.97 -4.45 9.13
N ARG A 158 0.99 -4.76 10.44
CA ARG A 158 0.41 -3.88 11.45
C ARG A 158 1.03 -2.50 11.41
N ALA A 159 2.36 -2.42 11.37
CA ALA A 159 3.07 -1.14 11.29
C ALA A 159 2.77 -0.36 10.01
N GLN A 160 2.66 -1.03 8.87
CA GLN A 160 2.29 -0.41 7.60
C GLN A 160 0.87 0.19 7.68
N ARG A 161 -0.10 -0.57 8.18
CA ARG A 161 -1.49 -0.09 8.34
C ARG A 161 -1.61 1.05 9.34
N ALA A 162 -0.88 0.98 10.46
CA ALA A 162 -0.85 2.08 11.42
C ALA A 162 -0.31 3.36 10.79
N ALA A 163 0.81 3.28 10.07
CA ALA A 163 1.39 4.40 9.36
C ALA A 163 0.43 5.00 8.32
N GLU A 164 -0.27 4.16 7.58
CA GLU A 164 -1.28 4.60 6.60
C GLU A 164 -2.43 5.34 7.27
N ARG A 165 -3.01 4.78 8.34
CA ARG A 165 -4.11 5.43 9.09
C ARG A 165 -3.72 6.77 9.67
N VAL A 166 -2.50 6.88 10.25
CA VAL A 166 -2.00 8.17 10.76
C VAL A 166 -1.80 9.16 9.61
N ALA A 167 -1.24 8.74 8.47
CA ALA A 167 -1.11 9.60 7.32
C ALA A 167 -2.47 10.16 6.86
N LEU A 168 -3.48 9.30 6.72
CA LEU A 168 -4.83 9.70 6.36
C LEU A 168 -5.45 10.67 7.37
N LYS A 169 -5.35 10.39 8.68
CA LYS A 169 -5.86 11.28 9.74
C LYS A 169 -5.23 12.66 9.71
N ARG A 170 -3.95 12.73 9.35
CA ARG A 170 -3.19 13.99 9.27
C ARG A 170 -3.29 14.68 7.91
N GLY A 171 -4.03 14.11 6.94
CA GLY A 171 -4.12 14.62 5.57
C GLY A 171 -2.78 14.53 4.80
N TRP A 172 -1.92 13.59 5.16
CA TRP A 172 -0.63 13.37 4.53
C TRP A 172 -0.73 12.36 3.39
N THR A 173 0.14 12.52 2.41
CA THR A 173 0.27 11.52 1.34
C THR A 173 0.68 10.17 1.91
N THR A 174 -0.08 9.13 1.57
CA THR A 174 0.18 7.76 1.99
C THR A 174 1.33 7.12 1.19
N ALA A 175 1.92 6.06 1.73
CA ALA A 175 2.91 5.28 0.98
C ALA A 175 2.29 4.58 -0.24
N ALA A 176 1.01 4.22 -0.16
CA ALA A 176 0.24 3.63 -1.26
C ALA A 176 0.09 4.62 -2.42
N GLU A 177 -0.34 5.86 -2.16
CA GLU A 177 -0.46 6.91 -3.19
C GLU A 177 0.87 7.23 -3.88
N VAL A 178 1.97 7.30 -3.10
CA VAL A 178 3.32 7.48 -3.67
C VAL A 178 3.68 6.31 -4.57
N ARG A 179 3.38 5.07 -4.13
CA ARG A 179 3.65 3.89 -4.94
C ARG A 179 2.84 3.89 -6.24
N GLU A 180 1.56 4.22 -6.17
CA GLU A 180 0.68 4.30 -7.34
C GLU A 180 1.17 5.34 -8.35
N THR A 181 1.51 6.53 -7.89
CA THR A 181 2.12 7.58 -8.72
C THR A 181 3.38 7.08 -9.43
N ASN A 182 4.25 6.39 -8.69
CA ASN A 182 5.48 5.82 -9.23
C ASN A 182 5.20 4.70 -10.24
N ILE A 183 4.25 3.79 -9.97
CA ILE A 183 3.82 2.76 -10.92
C ILE A 183 3.26 3.42 -12.18
N GLY A 184 2.45 4.46 -12.04
CA GLY A 184 1.94 5.23 -13.17
C GLY A 184 3.05 5.80 -14.05
N GLN A 185 4.14 6.33 -13.45
CA GLN A 185 5.30 6.81 -14.20
C GLN A 185 6.03 5.66 -14.90
N VAL A 186 6.26 4.54 -14.22
CA VAL A 186 6.89 3.35 -14.82
C VAL A 186 6.08 2.82 -16.00
N ASN A 187 4.75 2.79 -15.85
CA ASN A 187 3.85 2.40 -16.93
C ASN A 187 3.97 3.31 -18.15
N ARG A 188 4.00 4.63 -17.95
CA ARG A 188 4.22 5.59 -19.05
C ARG A 188 5.57 5.34 -19.71
N ASP A 189 6.65 5.22 -18.95
CA ASP A 189 7.99 4.99 -19.48
C ASP A 189 8.07 3.69 -20.31
N CYS A 190 7.42 2.62 -19.86
CA CYS A 190 7.34 1.35 -20.57
C CYS A 190 6.53 1.47 -21.88
N MET A 191 5.36 2.12 -21.82
CA MET A 191 4.49 2.29 -22.99
C MET A 191 5.12 3.19 -24.06
N GLU A 192 5.72 4.32 -23.65
CA GLU A 192 6.47 5.21 -24.54
C GLU A 192 7.65 4.48 -25.21
N THR A 193 8.36 3.65 -24.43
CA THR A 193 9.43 2.83 -24.97
C THR A 193 8.93 1.90 -26.06
N LEU A 194 7.84 1.16 -25.81
CA LEU A 194 7.23 0.30 -26.82
C LEU A 194 6.76 1.09 -28.04
N GLN A 195 6.15 2.24 -27.84
CA GLN A 195 5.62 3.08 -28.92
C GLN A 195 6.73 3.67 -29.81
N SER A 196 7.90 3.96 -29.24
CA SER A 196 9.03 4.55 -29.96
C SER A 196 9.88 3.55 -30.73
N MET A 197 9.65 2.23 -30.57
CA MET A 197 10.40 1.18 -31.27
C MET A 197 9.80 0.94 -32.65
N GLU A 198 10.64 1.00 -33.69
CA GLU A 198 10.22 0.74 -35.08
C GLU A 198 9.90 -0.76 -35.34
N SER A 199 10.62 -1.65 -34.68
CA SER A 199 10.42 -3.09 -34.72
C SER A 199 10.47 -3.68 -33.33
N TRP A 200 9.77 -4.81 -33.13
CA TRP A 200 9.84 -5.48 -31.84
C TRP A 200 11.19 -6.15 -31.62
N SER A 201 11.87 -5.78 -30.54
CA SER A 201 13.08 -6.44 -30.05
C SER A 201 13.12 -6.37 -28.52
N TRP A 202 13.27 -7.52 -27.88
CA TRP A 202 13.43 -7.61 -26.44
C TRP A 202 14.67 -6.83 -25.96
N ASP A 203 15.80 -7.02 -26.64
CA ASP A 203 17.05 -6.39 -26.25
C ASP A 203 17.00 -4.86 -26.40
N GLU A 204 16.32 -4.36 -27.43
CA GLU A 204 16.10 -2.93 -27.61
C GLU A 204 15.20 -2.35 -26.52
N TYR A 205 14.10 -3.05 -26.17
CA TYR A 205 13.22 -2.65 -25.08
C TYR A 205 13.99 -2.53 -23.75
N VAL A 206 14.80 -3.54 -23.41
CA VAL A 206 15.65 -3.54 -22.22
C VAL A 206 16.66 -2.39 -22.28
N ALA A 207 17.34 -2.18 -23.39
CA ALA A 207 18.36 -1.13 -23.56
C ALA A 207 17.74 0.27 -23.38
N ARG A 208 16.55 0.51 -23.98
CA ARG A 208 15.86 1.79 -23.87
C ARG A 208 15.36 2.06 -22.45
N LEU A 209 14.88 1.06 -21.71
CA LEU A 209 14.50 1.25 -20.29
C LEU A 209 15.74 1.50 -19.42
N ARG A 210 16.85 0.85 -19.69
CA ARG A 210 18.12 1.14 -19.01
C ARG A 210 18.58 2.56 -19.25
N SER A 211 18.45 3.10 -20.45
CA SER A 211 18.77 4.50 -20.76
C SER A 211 17.85 5.51 -20.03
N LYS A 212 16.63 5.11 -19.67
CA LYS A 212 15.72 5.88 -18.80
C LYS A 212 16.05 5.75 -17.29
N GLY A 213 17.15 5.08 -16.94
CA GLY A 213 17.64 4.93 -15.56
C GLY A 213 17.05 3.75 -14.78
N TYR A 214 16.47 2.77 -15.47
CA TYR A 214 16.00 1.55 -14.82
C TYR A 214 17.11 0.48 -14.79
N GLU A 215 17.30 -0.16 -13.64
CA GLU A 215 17.95 -1.46 -13.57
C GLU A 215 16.90 -2.51 -14.02
N PHE A 216 17.27 -3.37 -14.96
CA PHE A 216 16.38 -4.37 -15.54
C PHE A 216 16.85 -5.78 -15.18
N TRP A 217 16.03 -6.54 -14.48
CA TRP A 217 16.32 -7.91 -14.05
C TRP A 217 15.35 -8.89 -14.68
N GLU A 218 15.87 -9.83 -15.45
CA GLU A 218 15.10 -10.90 -16.06
C GLU A 218 14.88 -12.04 -15.07
N LEU A 219 13.66 -12.56 -15.05
CA LEU A 219 13.30 -13.75 -14.29
C LEU A 219 13.16 -14.92 -15.27
N ARG A 220 14.14 -15.82 -15.25
CA ARG A 220 14.18 -17.01 -16.10
C ARG A 220 14.01 -18.27 -15.24
N ASP A 221 13.33 -19.28 -15.80
CA ASP A 221 13.20 -20.58 -15.15
C ASP A 221 14.47 -21.47 -15.31
N ASN A 222 14.43 -22.66 -14.76
CA ASN A 222 15.53 -23.62 -14.85
C ASN A 222 15.88 -24.03 -16.29
N LYS A 223 14.95 -23.84 -17.25
CA LYS A 223 15.14 -24.07 -18.70
C LYS A 223 15.60 -22.80 -19.42
N LYS A 224 16.00 -21.75 -18.68
CA LYS A 224 16.38 -20.42 -19.20
C LYS A 224 15.25 -19.67 -19.95
N ILE A 225 14.01 -20.13 -19.83
CA ILE A 225 12.86 -19.47 -20.46
C ILE A 225 12.50 -18.22 -19.64
N LEU A 226 12.33 -17.09 -20.32
CA LEU A 226 11.91 -15.83 -19.71
C LEU A 226 10.47 -15.95 -19.16
N ARG A 227 10.31 -15.79 -17.86
CA ARG A 227 9.01 -15.86 -17.16
C ARG A 227 8.49 -14.49 -16.73
N GLY A 228 9.38 -13.53 -16.56
CA GLY A 228 9.03 -12.19 -16.15
C GLY A 228 10.24 -11.28 -16.08
N TYR A 229 10.03 -10.09 -15.59
CA TYR A 229 11.11 -9.16 -15.28
C TYR A 229 10.73 -8.24 -14.11
N VAL A 230 11.73 -7.62 -13.52
CA VAL A 230 11.60 -6.61 -12.49
C VAL A 230 12.38 -5.37 -12.94
N LEU A 231 11.72 -4.23 -12.90
CA LEU A 231 12.37 -2.93 -13.04
C LEU A 231 12.72 -2.40 -11.64
N LYS A 232 13.90 -1.78 -11.51
CA LYS A 232 14.28 -1.08 -10.30
C LYS A 232 14.70 0.35 -10.65
N LYS A 233 14.23 1.33 -9.91
CA LYS A 233 14.65 2.73 -10.02
C LYS A 233 14.89 3.28 -8.61
N GLY A 234 16.12 3.65 -8.31
CA GLY A 234 16.53 3.91 -6.93
C GLY A 234 16.35 2.68 -6.04
N ASN A 235 15.60 2.82 -4.94
CA ASN A 235 15.30 1.70 -4.02
C ASN A 235 13.99 0.97 -4.36
N ALA A 236 13.18 1.49 -5.27
CA ALA A 236 11.88 0.93 -5.61
C ALA A 236 12.00 -0.18 -6.66
N ARG A 237 11.20 -1.24 -6.49
CA ARG A 237 11.11 -2.39 -7.39
C ARG A 237 9.70 -2.54 -7.91
N TYR A 238 9.57 -2.83 -9.20
CA TYR A 238 8.30 -2.99 -9.92
C TYR A 238 8.32 -4.29 -10.69
N LYS A 239 7.47 -5.22 -10.32
CA LYS A 239 7.31 -6.50 -11.04
C LYS A 239 6.50 -6.26 -12.31
N ALA A 240 6.85 -6.95 -13.40
CA ALA A 240 6.08 -6.89 -14.65
C ALA A 240 4.58 -7.19 -14.47
N SER A 241 4.22 -8.00 -13.48
CA SER A 241 2.82 -8.33 -13.15
C SER A 241 2.04 -7.18 -12.49
N GLU A 242 2.74 -6.16 -11.99
CA GLU A 242 2.15 -4.96 -11.38
C GLU A 242 2.03 -3.82 -12.40
N LEU A 243 2.59 -4.01 -13.60
CA LEU A 243 2.70 -2.97 -14.62
C LEU A 243 1.69 -3.16 -15.74
N GLY A 244 1.20 -2.04 -16.23
CA GLY A 244 0.32 -1.94 -17.38
C GLY A 244 -1.12 -2.34 -17.10
N ARG A 245 -2.03 -1.86 -17.94
CA ARG A 245 -3.45 -2.24 -17.87
C ARG A 245 -3.62 -3.68 -18.35
N GLY A 246 -4.40 -4.48 -17.61
CA GLY A 246 -4.62 -5.89 -17.95
C GLY A 246 -3.32 -6.70 -18.04
N ARG A 247 -2.28 -6.31 -17.32
CA ARG A 247 -0.96 -6.95 -17.34
C ARG A 247 -0.35 -7.01 -18.74
N ASN A 248 -0.61 -6.02 -19.59
CA ASN A 248 -0.11 -5.96 -20.96
C ASN A 248 1.42 -5.76 -21.04
N LEU A 249 2.05 -5.36 -19.95
CA LEU A 249 3.51 -5.23 -19.80
C LEU A 249 4.20 -6.49 -19.24
N MET A 250 3.48 -7.61 -19.07
CA MET A 250 4.13 -8.88 -18.77
C MET A 250 5.04 -9.33 -19.92
N ALA A 251 6.17 -9.98 -19.59
CA ALA A 251 7.15 -10.44 -20.59
C ALA A 251 6.53 -11.19 -21.75
N THR A 252 5.53 -12.03 -21.50
CA THR A 252 4.81 -12.82 -22.51
C THR A 252 3.83 -12.01 -23.36
N LYS A 253 3.52 -10.76 -22.97
CA LYS A 253 2.53 -9.91 -23.65
C LYS A 253 3.15 -8.69 -24.36
N LEU A 254 4.40 -8.36 -24.07
CA LEU A 254 5.05 -7.16 -24.60
C LEU A 254 5.04 -7.07 -26.12
N GLU A 255 5.37 -8.17 -26.82
CA GLU A 255 5.33 -8.20 -28.29
C GLU A 255 3.92 -7.93 -28.83
N SER A 256 2.90 -8.56 -28.21
CA SER A 256 1.52 -8.35 -28.64
C SER A 256 1.05 -6.91 -28.33
N THR A 257 1.52 -6.33 -27.25
CA THR A 257 1.26 -4.92 -26.88
C THR A 257 1.91 -3.99 -27.89
N TRP A 258 3.18 -4.23 -28.24
CA TRP A 258 3.87 -3.48 -29.28
C TRP A 258 3.12 -3.54 -30.62
N LYS A 259 2.71 -4.75 -31.05
CA LYS A 259 1.92 -4.95 -32.29
C LYS A 259 0.60 -4.15 -32.27
N LYS A 260 -0.09 -4.09 -31.13
CA LYS A 260 -1.32 -3.29 -30.98
C LYS A 260 -1.08 -1.80 -31.10
N LEU A 261 0.03 -1.30 -30.53
CA LEU A 261 0.40 0.12 -30.59
C LEU A 261 0.74 0.59 -32.01
N HIS A 262 1.28 -0.31 -32.85
CA HIS A 262 1.70 -0.02 -34.21
C HIS A 262 0.71 -0.54 -35.29
N ALA A 263 -0.41 -1.12 -34.85
CA ALA A 263 -1.48 -1.50 -35.79
C ALA A 263 -2.12 -0.23 -36.39
N ALA A 264 -2.23 -0.17 -37.70
CA ALA A 264 -2.99 0.89 -38.38
C ALA A 264 -4.40 0.99 -37.79
N PRO A 265 -4.94 2.20 -37.59
CA PRO A 265 -6.29 2.36 -37.10
C PRO A 265 -7.24 1.58 -38.01
N LYS A 266 -7.97 0.62 -37.46
CA LYS A 266 -9.00 -0.11 -38.22
C LYS A 266 -10.04 0.92 -38.61
N THR A 267 -10.07 1.29 -39.89
CA THR A 267 -11.13 2.13 -40.47
C THR A 267 -12.44 1.40 -40.20
N ARG A 268 -13.23 1.88 -39.29
CA ARG A 268 -14.59 1.41 -39.05
C ARG A 268 -15.37 1.81 -40.30
N THR A 269 -15.57 0.92 -41.22
CA THR A 269 -16.55 1.08 -42.30
C THR A 269 -17.92 1.14 -41.62
N VAL A 270 -18.42 2.35 -41.46
CA VAL A 270 -19.81 2.59 -41.07
C VAL A 270 -20.66 2.17 -42.27
N SER A 271 -21.25 1.00 -42.17
CA SER A 271 -22.34 0.59 -43.07
C SER A 271 -23.56 1.44 -42.75
N THR A 272 -23.77 2.49 -43.52
CA THR A 272 -25.00 3.28 -43.53
C THR A 272 -26.11 2.45 -44.15
N GLN A 273 -26.96 1.85 -43.31
CA GLN A 273 -28.32 1.52 -43.69
C GLN A 273 -29.27 2.49 -42.98
N PRO A 274 -30.18 3.16 -43.67
CA PRO A 274 -31.14 4.08 -43.07
C PRO A 274 -32.27 3.27 -42.43
N ALA A 275 -32.37 3.26 -41.11
CA ALA A 275 -33.55 2.75 -40.42
C ALA A 275 -34.46 3.89 -40.06
N ALA A 276 -35.72 3.74 -40.49
CA ALA A 276 -36.84 4.68 -40.31
C ALA A 276 -37.12 5.01 -38.86
N GLY A 277 -37.51 6.29 -38.65
CA GLY A 277 -37.75 6.89 -37.34
C GLY A 277 -38.84 6.23 -36.50
N LYS A 278 -38.60 6.15 -35.19
CA LYS A 278 -39.62 6.22 -34.15
C LYS A 278 -39.13 7.15 -33.07
N SER A 279 -39.83 8.28 -32.95
CA SER A 279 -39.70 9.28 -31.89
C SER A 279 -40.05 8.66 -30.52
N ILE A 280 -39.18 8.85 -29.54
CA ILE A 280 -39.45 8.56 -28.11
C ILE A 280 -39.43 9.90 -27.36
N PRO A 281 -40.42 10.20 -26.51
CA PRO A 281 -40.51 11.48 -25.81
C PRO A 281 -39.50 11.58 -24.68
N THR A 282 -38.78 12.67 -24.66
CA THR A 282 -37.84 13.09 -23.61
C THR A 282 -38.64 13.70 -22.44
N THR A 283 -38.57 13.08 -21.29
CA THR A 283 -38.93 13.73 -20.02
C THR A 283 -37.70 13.73 -19.11
N PRO A 284 -37.28 14.90 -18.58
CA PRO A 284 -36.15 14.96 -17.67
C PRO A 284 -36.55 14.42 -16.29
N ARG A 285 -35.87 13.44 -15.82
CA ARG A 285 -36.01 12.94 -14.43
C ARG A 285 -34.99 13.61 -13.53
N THR A 286 -35.47 14.54 -12.74
CA THR A 286 -34.74 15.16 -11.61
C THR A 286 -34.41 14.12 -10.58
N ILE A 287 -33.15 14.01 -10.19
CA ILE A 287 -32.69 13.16 -9.09
C ILE A 287 -32.71 14.00 -7.82
N PRO A 288 -33.41 13.60 -6.76
CA PRO A 288 -33.37 14.31 -5.47
C PRO A 288 -32.07 13.98 -4.73
N VAL A 289 -31.35 15.02 -4.35
CA VAL A 289 -30.26 14.94 -3.38
C VAL A 289 -30.89 14.75 -2.00
N HIS A 290 -30.62 13.65 -1.33
CA HIS A 290 -31.00 13.46 0.07
C HIS A 290 -29.81 13.12 0.96
N ALA A 291 -29.89 13.78 2.12
CA ALA A 291 -28.95 13.86 3.21
C ALA A 291 -28.60 12.53 3.89
N GLN A 292 -27.49 12.57 4.56
CA GLN A 292 -26.89 11.65 5.52
C GLN A 292 -27.88 10.72 6.27
N GLY A 293 -27.84 9.46 5.92
CA GLY A 293 -28.41 8.31 6.60
C GLY A 293 -27.98 7.11 5.81
N THR A 294 -27.51 6.06 6.44
CA THR A 294 -27.03 4.80 5.87
C THR A 294 -27.61 4.54 4.48
N ALA A 295 -26.86 4.90 3.44
CA ALA A 295 -27.29 4.77 2.07
C ALA A 295 -27.55 3.28 1.78
N PRO A 296 -28.72 2.92 1.22
CA PRO A 296 -28.94 1.57 0.73
C PRO A 296 -27.90 1.31 -0.38
N VAL A 297 -27.26 0.13 -0.32
CA VAL A 297 -26.38 -0.37 -1.37
C VAL A 297 -27.09 -0.17 -2.72
N PRO A 298 -26.50 0.58 -3.66
CA PRO A 298 -27.13 0.80 -4.96
C PRO A 298 -27.44 -0.55 -5.59
N GLN A 299 -28.68 -0.79 -5.99
CA GLN A 299 -29.10 -2.05 -6.63
C GLN A 299 -28.59 -2.06 -8.08
N TYR A 300 -27.32 -2.33 -8.27
CA TYR A 300 -26.76 -2.65 -9.59
C TYR A 300 -26.98 -4.12 -9.99
N THR A 301 -27.95 -4.76 -9.36
CA THR A 301 -28.27 -6.19 -9.55
C THR A 301 -29.23 -6.45 -10.70
N GLY A 302 -29.81 -5.40 -11.29
CA GLY A 302 -30.74 -5.55 -12.42
C GLY A 302 -30.04 -5.53 -13.77
N TYR A 303 -30.36 -6.53 -14.65
CA TYR A 303 -29.90 -6.55 -16.03
C TYR A 303 -30.34 -5.27 -16.77
N ARG A 304 -29.41 -4.70 -17.53
CA ARG A 304 -29.64 -3.61 -18.48
C ARG A 304 -29.05 -4.00 -19.85
N PRO A 305 -29.70 -3.67 -20.97
CA PRO A 305 -29.11 -3.88 -22.30
C PRO A 305 -27.74 -3.20 -22.41
N GLY A 306 -26.74 -3.89 -22.94
CA GLY A 306 -25.37 -3.39 -23.05
C GLY A 306 -24.56 -3.52 -21.77
N THR A 307 -24.97 -4.38 -20.84
CA THR A 307 -24.20 -4.71 -19.63
C THR A 307 -23.95 -6.21 -19.53
N SER A 308 -22.75 -6.57 -19.07
CA SER A 308 -22.37 -7.95 -18.75
C SER A 308 -22.40 -8.23 -17.27
N PRO A 309 -22.78 -9.46 -16.84
CA PRO A 309 -22.73 -9.86 -15.46
C PRO A 309 -21.29 -10.05 -14.99
N TYR A 310 -20.96 -9.46 -13.87
CA TYR A 310 -19.69 -9.60 -13.17
C TYR A 310 -19.95 -10.15 -11.76
N HIS A 311 -19.20 -11.17 -11.35
CA HIS A 311 -19.37 -11.81 -10.04
C HIS A 311 -18.19 -11.47 -9.13
N ILE A 312 -18.52 -11.01 -7.94
CA ILE A 312 -17.56 -10.73 -6.87
C ILE A 312 -17.93 -11.57 -5.66
N ASP A 313 -16.99 -12.38 -5.18
CA ASP A 313 -17.21 -13.17 -3.96
C ASP A 313 -16.87 -12.32 -2.74
N ILE A 314 -17.89 -11.98 -1.97
CA ILE A 314 -17.83 -11.16 -0.77
C ILE A 314 -18.37 -11.99 0.40
N ASP A 315 -17.54 -12.24 1.41
CA ASP A 315 -17.89 -13.03 2.61
C ASP A 315 -18.44 -14.43 2.31
N GLY A 316 -17.98 -15.07 1.23
CA GLY A 316 -18.45 -16.37 0.81
C GLY A 316 -19.79 -16.36 0.05
N GLU A 317 -20.35 -15.18 -0.22
CA GLU A 317 -21.49 -14.98 -1.08
C GLU A 317 -21.07 -14.38 -2.41
N SER A 318 -21.43 -15.04 -3.51
CA SER A 318 -21.20 -14.50 -4.87
C SER A 318 -22.24 -13.42 -5.18
N ARG A 319 -21.82 -12.16 -5.22
CA ARG A 319 -22.67 -11.02 -5.58
C ARG A 319 -22.50 -10.69 -7.05
N ARG A 320 -23.61 -10.54 -7.75
CA ARG A 320 -23.63 -10.25 -9.18
C ARG A 320 -23.89 -8.77 -9.43
N PHE A 321 -23.00 -8.15 -10.18
CA PHE A 321 -23.11 -6.77 -10.68
C PHE A 321 -23.29 -6.78 -12.17
N PHE A 322 -23.94 -5.76 -12.75
CA PHE A 322 -24.05 -5.58 -14.18
C PHE A 322 -23.22 -4.35 -14.59
N ILE A 323 -22.17 -4.58 -15.35
CA ILE A 323 -21.20 -3.58 -15.74
C ILE A 323 -21.35 -3.30 -17.24
N PRO A 324 -21.31 -2.02 -17.69
CA PRO A 324 -21.35 -1.71 -19.11
C PRO A 324 -20.31 -2.49 -19.90
N ASP A 325 -20.69 -3.12 -21.02
CA ASP A 325 -19.80 -3.94 -21.83
C ASP A 325 -18.54 -3.18 -22.27
N GLU A 326 -18.68 -1.89 -22.55
CA GLU A 326 -17.58 -1.00 -22.94
C GLU A 326 -16.61 -0.70 -21.79
N ALA A 327 -17.07 -0.80 -20.56
CA ALA A 327 -16.31 -0.51 -19.34
C ALA A 327 -15.81 -1.76 -18.63
N LEU A 328 -16.18 -2.96 -19.10
CA LEU A 328 -15.84 -4.22 -18.42
C LEU A 328 -14.33 -4.43 -18.30
N ASP A 329 -13.57 -4.09 -19.34
CA ASP A 329 -12.10 -4.19 -19.31
C ASP A 329 -11.49 -3.20 -18.32
N VAL A 330 -12.02 -1.97 -18.27
CA VAL A 330 -11.59 -0.94 -17.31
C VAL A 330 -11.93 -1.37 -15.89
N PHE A 331 -13.12 -1.91 -15.67
CA PHE A 331 -13.52 -2.42 -14.36
C PHE A 331 -12.63 -3.58 -13.90
N ASN A 332 -12.33 -4.54 -14.78
CA ASN A 332 -11.43 -5.64 -14.49
C ASN A 332 -10.00 -5.18 -14.16
N ASP A 333 -9.56 -4.08 -14.78
CA ASP A 333 -8.22 -3.54 -14.59
C ASP A 333 -8.09 -2.70 -13.31
N GLU A 334 -9.16 -1.99 -12.92
CA GLU A 334 -9.16 -1.10 -11.76
C GLU A 334 -9.64 -1.76 -10.47
N PHE A 335 -10.46 -2.81 -10.58
CA PHE A 335 -10.99 -3.52 -9.43
C PHE A 335 -10.15 -4.73 -9.05
N ASP A 336 -9.15 -4.55 -8.19
CA ASP A 336 -8.40 -5.67 -7.58
C ASP A 336 -8.85 -5.90 -6.13
N TYR A 337 -9.82 -6.80 -5.96
CA TYR A 337 -10.40 -7.14 -4.66
C TYR A 337 -9.48 -7.98 -3.75
N ARG A 338 -8.31 -8.42 -4.23
CA ARG A 338 -7.40 -9.32 -3.47
C ARG A 338 -6.62 -8.59 -2.40
N GLU A 339 -6.50 -7.28 -2.49
CA GLU A 339 -5.73 -6.45 -1.56
C GLU A 339 -6.61 -5.71 -0.54
N THR A 340 -7.92 -5.79 -0.64
CA THR A 340 -8.86 -5.07 0.23
C THR A 340 -9.21 -5.84 1.50
N ALA A 341 -9.36 -5.11 2.60
CA ALA A 341 -9.34 -5.69 3.94
C ALA A 341 -10.69 -6.23 4.41
N ASN A 342 -11.83 -5.81 3.85
CA ASN A 342 -13.16 -6.28 4.28
C ASN A 342 -14.21 -6.15 3.18
N SER A 343 -15.29 -6.93 3.32
CA SER A 343 -16.39 -7.03 2.37
C SER A 343 -17.18 -5.76 2.13
N ARG A 344 -17.27 -4.88 3.12
CA ARG A 344 -17.98 -3.61 3.00
C ARG A 344 -17.19 -2.65 2.13
N GLU A 345 -15.89 -2.53 2.37
CA GLU A 345 -14.99 -1.73 1.54
C GLU A 345 -14.99 -2.19 0.08
N LEU A 346 -14.94 -3.52 -0.16
CA LEU A 346 -15.04 -4.09 -1.49
C LEU A 346 -16.34 -3.72 -2.21
N THR A 347 -17.46 -3.79 -1.49
CA THR A 347 -18.78 -3.45 -2.04
C THR A 347 -18.85 -1.96 -2.35
N ASP A 348 -18.35 -1.11 -1.45
CA ASP A 348 -18.35 0.35 -1.60
C ASP A 348 -17.40 0.78 -2.74
N MET A 349 -16.23 0.16 -2.88
CA MET A 349 -15.30 0.40 -3.99
C MET A 349 -15.89 -0.03 -5.33
N ALA A 350 -16.49 -1.23 -5.41
CA ALA A 350 -17.13 -1.69 -6.64
C ALA A 350 -18.29 -0.77 -7.04
N ALA A 351 -19.11 -0.35 -6.07
CA ALA A 351 -20.22 0.56 -6.31
C ALA A 351 -19.74 1.95 -6.78
N ALA A 352 -18.70 2.50 -6.14
CA ALA A 352 -18.12 3.80 -6.52
C ALA A 352 -17.51 3.76 -7.93
N LEU A 353 -16.82 2.67 -8.28
CA LEU A 353 -16.22 2.47 -9.59
C LEU A 353 -17.31 2.36 -10.67
N ILE A 354 -18.38 1.59 -10.42
CA ILE A 354 -19.51 1.45 -11.34
C ILE A 354 -20.20 2.80 -11.55
N VAL A 355 -20.42 3.60 -10.50
CA VAL A 355 -20.99 4.95 -10.61
C VAL A 355 -20.08 5.83 -11.45
N GLY A 356 -18.77 5.86 -11.17
CA GLY A 356 -17.81 6.64 -11.94
C GLY A 356 -17.78 6.27 -13.43
N LEU A 357 -17.92 4.98 -13.76
CA LEU A 357 -17.98 4.51 -15.16
C LEU A 357 -19.29 4.85 -15.85
N LEU A 358 -20.41 4.94 -15.12
CA LEU A 358 -21.72 5.30 -15.66
C LEU A 358 -21.88 6.82 -15.84
N ASP A 359 -21.21 7.62 -15.00
CA ASP A 359 -21.27 9.09 -15.03
C ASP A 359 -20.23 9.72 -15.97
N THR A 360 -19.35 8.93 -16.56
CA THR A 360 -18.38 9.44 -17.55
C THR A 360 -19.15 9.82 -18.82
N PRO A 361 -19.20 11.11 -19.22
CA PRO A 361 -19.87 11.50 -20.45
C PRO A 361 -19.18 10.79 -21.62
N ALA A 362 -19.98 10.19 -22.49
CA ALA A 362 -19.49 9.64 -23.74
C ALA A 362 -18.65 10.69 -24.45
N VAL A 363 -17.37 10.40 -24.69
CA VAL A 363 -16.49 11.30 -25.44
C VAL A 363 -17.15 11.52 -26.78
N PRO A 364 -17.46 12.77 -27.19
CA PRO A 364 -18.02 13.00 -28.50
C PRO A 364 -17.02 12.53 -29.56
N SER A 365 -17.54 11.72 -30.46
CA SER A 365 -16.84 11.20 -31.65
C SER A 365 -16.31 12.32 -32.55
#